data_442b85fe315e3a9b3edcb8d237e5af52
#
_entry.id   442b85fe315e3a9b3edcb8d237e5af52
#
_cell.length_a   1.000
_cell.length_b   1.000
_cell.length_c   1.000
_cell.angle_alpha   90.00
_cell.angle_beta   90.00
_cell.angle_gamma   90.00
#
_symmetry.space_group_name_H-M   'P 1'
#
loop_
_entity.id
_entity.type
_entity.pdbx_description
1 polymer ?
#
loop_
_entity_poly.entity_id
_entity_poly.type
_entity_poly.pdbx_seq_one_letter_code
_entity_poly.pdbx_strand_id
1 'polypeptide(L)'
;MKQWLKDAVFYEIYPQSFYDTNGDGIGDLQGIIAKLDYIRNLGCNALWINPCFDSPFKDAGYDVRDYKKIAPRYGTNEDAAALFRAAHEKGIRVLFDLVPGHTSEEHPWFKASCKPGHNEYSDRFIWTDSCFASGDGMPFIGGETERNGTYILNFFKCQPALNYGYGKINQKWQKPTDDPACVATVEAMKDVMRFWLDMGCDGFRVDMASSLVKNDTKNKKYTCKIWRNIRDMLDVEYPEAALIAEWNGPRMSLKNGFDMDFYLNWQGNGYNWLMRHYDGAMDSNPHNIGKAYFCKNSGTGIDKFLDDYLPAYKATHKDGLWCFITCNHDTIRPSAGLTTDELRLAYATIFTLPGAPFVYYGDEIGMRYLPLPTKEGGYFRTGSRTPMQWDDTANHGFSTADAQNIYLPVDTAADAPTVAAQADDPDSLLNSVKSLLAFRHAHADLNADAPFKVLYAPKAKDDYRPFVWQRGDLICAVNPAGVSIELPLELAEDLKIQYTIGKAEIVNDMLSLGAQSFAILG
;
A
#
# COMPACT_ATOMS: atom_id res chain seq x y z
N MET A 1 8.51 3.12 -18.15
CA MET A 1 8.71 2.63 -16.77
C MET A 1 10.16 2.84 -16.36
N LYS A 2 10.42 3.28 -15.14
CA LYS A 2 11.77 3.50 -14.59
C LYS A 2 12.49 2.17 -14.38
N GLN A 3 13.80 2.14 -14.67
CA GLN A 3 14.55 0.88 -14.66
C GLN A 3 14.57 0.22 -13.27
N TRP A 4 14.72 1.00 -12.20
CA TRP A 4 14.78 0.48 -10.85
C TRP A 4 13.47 -0.17 -10.36
N LEU A 5 12.31 0.20 -10.94
CA LEU A 5 11.02 -0.40 -10.60
C LEU A 5 10.88 -1.86 -11.05
N LYS A 6 11.69 -2.31 -12.00
CA LYS A 6 11.62 -3.69 -12.53
C LYS A 6 11.95 -4.73 -11.47
N ASP A 7 12.96 -4.42 -10.65
CA ASP A 7 13.42 -5.30 -9.56
C ASP A 7 13.00 -4.80 -8.18
N ALA A 8 12.10 -3.81 -8.11
CA ALA A 8 11.68 -3.24 -6.85
C ALA A 8 10.84 -4.22 -6.02
N VAL A 9 11.17 -4.28 -4.73
CA VAL A 9 10.38 -4.90 -3.67
C VAL A 9 10.24 -3.86 -2.56
N PHE A 10 9.02 -3.45 -2.29
CA PHE A 10 8.73 -2.39 -1.33
C PHE A 10 8.48 -2.95 0.06
N TYR A 11 8.94 -2.20 1.06
CA TYR A 11 8.60 -2.40 2.45
C TYR A 11 7.82 -1.18 2.95
N GLU A 12 6.56 -1.38 3.35
CA GLU A 12 5.71 -0.31 3.87
C GLU A 12 5.92 -0.17 5.37
N ILE A 13 6.23 1.05 5.81
CA ILE A 13 6.50 1.38 7.20
C ILE A 13 5.47 2.38 7.72
N TYR A 14 4.82 2.03 8.84
CA TYR A 14 4.06 2.95 9.67
C TYR A 14 4.99 3.53 10.74
N PRO A 15 5.51 4.77 10.60
CA PRO A 15 6.65 5.26 11.39
C PRO A 15 6.47 5.12 12.88
N GLN A 16 5.32 5.52 13.41
CA GLN A 16 5.05 5.52 14.86
C GLN A 16 5.11 4.15 15.51
N SER A 17 5.07 3.06 14.73
CA SER A 17 4.99 1.69 15.23
C SER A 17 6.17 0.81 14.79
N PHE A 18 7.21 1.38 14.17
CA PHE A 18 8.29 0.57 13.60
C PHE A 18 9.45 0.35 14.58
N TYR A 19 10.09 1.41 15.04
CA TYR A 19 11.16 1.34 16.04
C TYR A 19 11.36 2.70 16.72
N ASP A 20 11.35 2.73 18.03
CA ASP A 20 11.51 3.91 18.87
C ASP A 20 12.94 3.99 19.39
N THR A 21 13.69 5.04 19.02
CA THR A 21 15.08 5.22 19.42
C THR A 21 15.27 6.12 20.63
N ASN A 22 14.28 6.97 20.94
CA ASN A 22 14.38 7.96 22.01
C ASN A 22 13.67 7.55 23.30
N GLY A 23 12.88 6.46 23.27
CA GLY A 23 12.18 5.90 24.43
C GLY A 23 10.94 6.67 24.83
N ASP A 24 10.28 7.37 23.89
CA ASP A 24 9.03 8.10 24.16
C ASP A 24 7.76 7.27 23.89
N GLY A 25 7.91 6.04 23.39
CA GLY A 25 6.82 5.12 23.07
C GLY A 25 6.28 5.27 21.66
N ILE A 26 6.91 6.07 20.81
CA ILE A 26 6.55 6.31 19.41
C ILE A 26 7.78 6.06 18.55
N GLY A 27 7.63 5.28 17.47
CA GLY A 27 8.70 5.07 16.51
C GLY A 27 9.08 6.35 15.76
N ASP A 28 10.30 6.41 15.27
CA ASP A 28 10.87 7.61 14.67
C ASP A 28 11.71 7.32 13.41
N LEU A 29 12.15 8.36 12.70
CA LEU A 29 12.95 8.22 11.48
C LEU A 29 14.34 7.64 11.75
N GLN A 30 14.92 7.91 12.91
CA GLN A 30 16.19 7.30 13.33
C GLN A 30 16.01 5.79 13.55
N GLY A 31 14.83 5.36 14.02
CA GLY A 31 14.46 3.96 14.13
C GLY A 31 14.40 3.25 12.78
N ILE A 32 13.89 3.94 11.75
CA ILE A 32 13.91 3.40 10.38
C ILE A 32 15.36 3.26 9.90
N ILE A 33 16.20 4.28 10.11
CA ILE A 33 17.63 4.24 9.77
C ILE A 33 18.33 3.05 10.45
N ALA A 34 18.08 2.85 11.74
CA ALA A 34 18.68 1.75 12.51
C ALA A 34 18.28 0.35 11.99
N LYS A 35 17.17 0.23 11.28
CA LYS A 35 16.65 -1.05 10.77
C LYS A 35 16.80 -1.24 9.24
N LEU A 36 17.50 -0.35 8.55
CA LEU A 36 17.72 -0.47 7.09
C LEU A 36 18.44 -1.77 6.71
N ASP A 37 19.37 -2.26 7.52
CA ASP A 37 20.05 -3.54 7.27
C ASP A 37 19.10 -4.73 7.35
N TYR A 38 18.17 -4.73 8.31
CA TYR A 38 17.10 -5.74 8.37
C TYR A 38 16.27 -5.73 7.10
N ILE A 39 15.81 -4.57 6.66
CA ILE A 39 14.98 -4.40 5.46
C ILE A 39 15.73 -4.88 4.22
N ARG A 40 16.99 -4.49 4.08
CA ARG A 40 17.84 -4.93 2.96
C ARG A 40 18.06 -6.44 2.97
N ASN A 41 18.32 -7.03 4.15
CA ASN A 41 18.54 -8.47 4.33
C ASN A 41 17.25 -9.28 4.15
N LEU A 42 16.07 -8.68 4.34
CA LEU A 42 14.78 -9.28 4.00
C LEU A 42 14.63 -9.45 2.48
N GLY A 43 15.33 -8.63 1.68
CA GLY A 43 15.22 -8.58 0.22
C GLY A 43 14.40 -7.39 -0.29
N CYS A 44 14.08 -6.41 0.57
CA CYS A 44 13.41 -5.18 0.13
C CYS A 44 14.44 -4.11 -0.25
N ASN A 45 14.21 -3.45 -1.40
CA ASN A 45 15.09 -2.43 -1.94
C ASN A 45 14.37 -1.10 -2.22
N ALA A 46 13.14 -0.96 -1.74
CA ALA A 46 12.38 0.28 -1.74
C ALA A 46 11.53 0.39 -0.47
N LEU A 47 11.33 1.62 0.02
CA LEU A 47 10.47 1.94 1.15
C LEU A 47 9.27 2.76 0.71
N TRP A 48 8.12 2.47 1.29
CA TRP A 48 6.99 3.37 1.37
C TRP A 48 6.77 3.74 2.84
N ILE A 49 6.95 5.00 3.16
CA ILE A 49 6.78 5.52 4.51
C ILE A 49 5.41 6.21 4.59
N ASN A 50 4.52 5.69 5.44
CA ASN A 50 3.22 6.28 5.72
C ASN A 50 3.39 7.72 6.25
N PRO A 51 2.32 8.56 6.28
CA PRO A 51 2.46 9.98 6.50
C PRO A 51 3.32 10.35 7.71
N CYS A 52 4.38 11.08 7.47
CA CYS A 52 5.31 11.55 8.50
C CYS A 52 5.42 13.08 8.58
N PHE A 53 4.62 13.80 7.78
CA PHE A 53 4.57 15.26 7.80
C PHE A 53 3.89 15.79 9.06
N ASP A 54 4.13 17.05 9.39
CA ASP A 54 3.56 17.69 10.57
C ASP A 54 2.03 17.65 10.54
N SER A 55 1.44 17.13 11.61
CA SER A 55 0.02 16.81 11.72
C SER A 55 -0.43 16.91 13.17
N PRO A 56 -1.69 17.25 13.46
CA PRO A 56 -2.29 17.05 14.77
C PRO A 56 -2.67 15.59 15.05
N PHE A 57 -2.50 14.68 14.07
CA PHE A 57 -2.76 13.23 14.19
C PHE A 57 -4.20 12.85 14.56
N LYS A 58 -5.19 13.59 14.04
CA LYS A 58 -6.60 13.21 14.14
C LYS A 58 -6.94 12.06 13.19
N ASP A 59 -6.15 11.88 12.15
CA ASP A 59 -6.19 10.77 11.20
C ASP A 59 -4.77 10.28 10.86
N ALA A 60 -4.04 9.85 11.89
CA ALA A 60 -2.77 9.11 11.76
C ALA A 60 -1.69 9.77 10.88
N GLY A 61 -1.74 11.08 10.72
CA GLY A 61 -0.84 11.86 9.87
C GLY A 61 -1.42 12.23 8.50
N TYR A 62 -2.56 11.65 8.10
CA TYR A 62 -3.25 12.04 6.87
C TYR A 62 -3.91 13.42 6.95
N ASP A 63 -4.11 13.99 8.13
CA ASP A 63 -4.52 15.37 8.35
C ASP A 63 -3.29 16.29 8.46
N VAL A 64 -2.67 16.60 7.31
CA VAL A 64 -1.40 17.34 7.21
C VAL A 64 -1.58 18.80 7.61
N ARG A 65 -0.77 19.28 8.57
CA ARG A 65 -0.71 20.67 9.01
C ARG A 65 0.39 21.48 8.31
N ASP A 66 1.50 20.84 7.95
CA ASP A 66 2.58 21.42 7.17
C ASP A 66 3.23 20.35 6.29
N TYR A 67 3.10 20.50 4.97
CA TYR A 67 3.63 19.54 3.99
C TYR A 67 5.14 19.51 3.87
N LYS A 68 5.84 20.58 4.30
CA LYS A 68 7.30 20.72 4.15
C LYS A 68 8.05 20.55 5.47
N LYS A 69 7.40 19.94 6.45
CA LYS A 69 7.95 19.70 7.77
C LYS A 69 7.66 18.28 8.24
N ILE A 70 8.68 17.60 8.73
CA ILE A 70 8.50 16.33 9.45
C ILE A 70 7.81 16.60 10.80
N ALA A 71 6.89 15.73 11.19
CA ALA A 71 6.24 15.82 12.49
C ALA A 71 7.27 15.69 13.61
N PRO A 72 7.27 16.58 14.62
CA PRO A 72 8.27 16.56 15.69
C PRO A 72 8.37 15.22 16.44
N ARG A 73 7.29 14.44 16.48
CA ARG A 73 7.28 13.09 17.08
C ARG A 73 8.15 12.08 16.32
N TYR A 74 8.42 12.33 15.03
CA TYR A 74 9.21 11.44 14.17
C TYR A 74 10.62 11.95 13.90
N GLY A 75 10.92 13.19 14.28
CA GLY A 75 12.22 13.83 14.07
C GLY A 75 12.11 15.17 13.34
N THR A 76 13.09 15.44 12.50
CA THR A 76 13.27 16.71 11.76
C THR A 76 13.40 16.47 10.26
N ASN A 77 13.45 17.54 9.48
CA ASN A 77 13.76 17.47 8.05
C ASN A 77 15.19 16.95 7.80
N GLU A 78 16.12 17.27 8.70
CA GLU A 78 17.50 16.76 8.68
C GLU A 78 17.55 15.24 8.89
N ASP A 79 16.67 14.71 9.75
CA ASP A 79 16.52 13.25 9.95
C ASP A 79 15.95 12.59 8.69
N ALA A 80 15.00 13.22 7.99
CA ALA A 80 14.51 12.73 6.71
C ALA A 80 15.63 12.70 5.65
N ALA A 81 16.41 13.78 5.54
CA ALA A 81 17.57 13.81 4.64
C ALA A 81 18.64 12.77 5.00
N ALA A 82 18.84 12.50 6.29
CA ALA A 82 19.72 11.45 6.76
C ALA A 82 19.19 10.05 6.38
N LEU A 83 17.89 9.83 6.51
CA LEU A 83 17.24 8.59 6.09
C LEU A 83 17.42 8.34 4.59
N PHE A 84 17.19 9.34 3.73
CA PHE A 84 17.39 9.19 2.28
C PHE A 84 18.83 8.81 1.96
N ARG A 85 19.83 9.50 2.53
CA ARG A 85 21.26 9.17 2.32
C ARG A 85 21.59 7.76 2.79
N ALA A 86 21.19 7.39 4.02
CA ALA A 86 21.50 6.08 4.59
C ALA A 86 20.82 4.94 3.80
N ALA A 87 19.61 5.15 3.31
CA ALA A 87 18.89 4.21 2.45
C ALA A 87 19.60 4.06 1.09
N HIS A 88 19.97 5.15 0.45
CA HIS A 88 20.67 5.15 -0.84
C HIS A 88 22.04 4.45 -0.75
N GLU A 89 22.80 4.64 0.33
CA GLU A 89 24.06 3.92 0.58
C GLU A 89 23.86 2.40 0.61
N LYS A 90 22.67 1.93 0.98
CA LYS A 90 22.30 0.51 0.99
C LYS A 90 21.55 0.06 -0.29
N GLY A 91 21.41 0.94 -1.28
CA GLY A 91 20.68 0.67 -2.52
C GLY A 91 19.16 0.57 -2.31
N ILE A 92 18.63 1.26 -1.32
CA ILE A 92 17.20 1.33 -1.01
C ILE A 92 16.64 2.67 -1.45
N ARG A 93 15.56 2.68 -2.25
CA ARG A 93 14.79 3.86 -2.62
C ARG A 93 13.76 4.20 -1.55
N VAL A 94 13.45 5.49 -1.35
CA VAL A 94 12.51 5.93 -0.31
C VAL A 94 11.41 6.80 -0.91
N LEU A 95 10.16 6.37 -0.75
CA LEU A 95 8.97 7.11 -1.14
C LEU A 95 8.20 7.58 0.11
N PHE A 96 7.77 8.83 0.08
CA PHE A 96 6.87 9.37 1.10
C PHE A 96 5.39 9.24 0.67
N ASP A 97 4.51 9.30 1.65
CA ASP A 97 3.06 9.37 1.43
C ASP A 97 2.67 10.84 1.18
N LEU A 98 2.08 11.12 0.02
CA LEU A 98 1.59 12.43 -0.36
C LEU A 98 0.06 12.47 -0.23
N VAL A 99 -0.47 13.42 0.52
CA VAL A 99 -1.90 13.60 0.74
C VAL A 99 -2.39 14.84 -0.02
N PRO A 100 -2.70 14.74 -1.33
CA PRO A 100 -3.00 15.92 -2.13
C PRO A 100 -4.46 16.37 -2.07
N GLY A 101 -5.39 15.54 -1.56
CA GLY A 101 -6.83 15.78 -1.64
C GLY A 101 -7.37 16.77 -0.58
N HIS A 102 -6.66 16.93 0.53
CA HIS A 102 -7.09 17.73 1.69
C HIS A 102 -5.91 18.15 2.56
N THR A 103 -6.17 18.99 3.52
CA THR A 103 -5.24 19.31 4.61
C THR A 103 -5.90 19.04 5.96
N SER A 104 -5.15 19.21 7.05
CA SER A 104 -5.75 19.40 8.37
C SER A 104 -6.56 20.71 8.42
N GLU A 105 -7.61 20.74 9.23
CA GLU A 105 -8.28 21.99 9.61
C GLU A 105 -7.33 22.96 10.36
N GLU A 106 -6.17 22.47 10.83
CA GLU A 106 -5.12 23.28 11.48
C GLU A 106 -4.09 23.84 10.50
N HIS A 107 -4.14 23.49 9.22
CA HIS A 107 -3.21 23.98 8.21
C HIS A 107 -3.30 25.51 8.05
N PRO A 108 -2.18 26.26 7.96
CA PRO A 108 -2.19 27.71 7.80
C PRO A 108 -3.04 28.20 6.63
N TRP A 109 -3.02 27.52 5.50
CA TRP A 109 -3.86 27.84 4.33
C TRP A 109 -5.36 27.78 4.67
N PHE A 110 -5.78 26.72 5.39
CA PHE A 110 -7.19 26.59 5.77
C PHE A 110 -7.59 27.67 6.77
N LYS A 111 -6.80 27.89 7.82
CA LYS A 111 -7.05 28.96 8.79
C LYS A 111 -7.16 30.34 8.13
N ALA A 112 -6.33 30.62 7.13
CA ALA A 112 -6.44 31.86 6.36
C ALA A 112 -7.71 31.91 5.51
N SER A 113 -8.12 30.78 4.89
CA SER A 113 -9.34 30.70 4.08
C SER A 113 -10.63 30.86 4.89
N CYS A 114 -10.59 30.60 6.21
CA CYS A 114 -11.74 30.78 7.12
C CYS A 114 -12.06 32.25 7.47
N LYS A 115 -11.16 33.19 7.11
CA LYS A 115 -11.36 34.62 7.41
C LYS A 115 -12.41 35.24 6.50
N PRO A 116 -13.15 36.26 6.95
CA PRO A 116 -14.23 36.87 6.16
C PRO A 116 -13.71 37.68 4.96
N GLY A 117 -12.48 38.22 5.05
CA GLY A 117 -11.85 38.95 3.96
C GLY A 117 -11.23 38.03 2.91
N HIS A 118 -11.35 38.42 1.63
CA HIS A 118 -10.72 37.67 0.54
C HIS A 118 -9.17 37.79 0.65
N ASN A 119 -8.48 36.64 0.54
CA ASN A 119 -7.02 36.52 0.56
C ASN A 119 -6.55 35.42 -0.40
N GLU A 120 -5.25 35.23 -0.56
CA GLU A 120 -4.68 34.25 -1.50
C GLU A 120 -5.09 32.80 -1.26
N TYR A 121 -5.55 32.45 -0.06
CA TYR A 121 -6.00 31.10 0.30
C TYR A 121 -7.51 30.95 0.30
N SER A 122 -8.29 32.02 0.08
CA SER A 122 -9.76 31.96 0.16
C SER A 122 -10.36 30.90 -0.74
N ASP A 123 -9.80 30.71 -1.93
CA ASP A 123 -10.28 29.74 -2.92
C ASP A 123 -9.37 28.50 -3.07
N ARG A 124 -8.36 28.36 -2.18
CA ARG A 124 -7.53 27.17 -2.06
C ARG A 124 -8.32 25.95 -1.57
N PHE A 125 -9.40 26.18 -0.86
CA PHE A 125 -10.37 25.19 -0.39
C PHE A 125 -11.71 25.41 -1.05
N ILE A 126 -12.56 24.38 -1.00
CA ILE A 126 -13.89 24.45 -1.61
C ILE A 126 -14.87 25.04 -0.61
N TRP A 127 -15.37 26.24 -0.91
CA TRP A 127 -16.35 26.96 -0.12
C TRP A 127 -17.61 27.25 -0.92
N THR A 128 -18.76 27.18 -0.26
CA THR A 128 -20.03 27.73 -0.78
C THR A 128 -20.10 29.24 -0.55
N ASP A 129 -21.14 29.86 -1.09
CA ASP A 129 -21.38 31.30 -0.96
C ASP A 129 -22.25 31.70 0.26
N SER A 130 -22.69 30.72 1.06
CA SER A 130 -23.49 30.94 2.26
C SER A 130 -23.28 29.84 3.30
N CYS A 131 -23.27 30.19 4.58
CA CYS A 131 -23.21 29.23 5.69
C CYS A 131 -24.48 28.36 5.82
N PHE A 132 -25.54 28.69 5.07
CA PHE A 132 -26.75 27.89 4.96
C PHE A 132 -26.82 27.04 3.68
N ALA A 133 -25.85 27.17 2.78
CA ALA A 133 -25.81 26.38 1.56
C ALA A 133 -25.37 24.94 1.84
N SER A 134 -26.00 23.97 1.17
CA SER A 134 -25.55 22.58 1.17
C SER A 134 -24.33 22.37 0.28
N GLY A 135 -23.60 21.28 0.50
CA GLY A 135 -22.42 20.90 -0.27
C GLY A 135 -22.67 20.30 -1.66
N ASP A 136 -23.86 20.44 -2.24
CA ASP A 136 -24.22 19.84 -3.55
C ASP A 136 -23.96 18.31 -3.58
N GLY A 137 -24.38 17.60 -2.53
CA GLY A 137 -24.19 16.15 -2.37
C GLY A 137 -22.85 15.75 -1.77
N MET A 138 -21.92 16.70 -1.52
CA MET A 138 -20.66 16.46 -0.83
C MET A 138 -20.83 16.64 0.69
N PRO A 139 -20.07 15.92 1.53
CA PRO A 139 -20.02 16.20 2.96
C PRO A 139 -19.44 17.60 3.20
N PHE A 140 -20.02 18.33 4.15
CA PHE A 140 -19.66 19.72 4.42
C PHE A 140 -19.82 20.10 5.88
N ILE A 141 -19.17 21.21 6.26
CA ILE A 141 -19.35 21.86 7.57
C ILE A 141 -19.74 23.30 7.34
N GLY A 142 -20.72 23.79 8.10
CA GLY A 142 -21.18 25.18 8.05
C GLY A 142 -21.28 25.80 9.44
N GLY A 143 -21.12 27.13 9.52
CA GLY A 143 -21.33 27.89 10.75
C GLY A 143 -20.22 27.81 11.80
N GLU A 144 -19.06 27.20 11.49
CA GLU A 144 -17.93 27.10 12.43
C GLU A 144 -16.86 28.21 12.24
N THR A 145 -16.95 29.02 11.20
CA THR A 145 -15.92 30.00 10.85
C THR A 145 -16.47 31.40 10.71
N GLU A 146 -15.58 32.42 10.74
CA GLU A 146 -15.96 33.82 10.50
C GLU A 146 -16.41 34.07 9.05
N ARG A 147 -15.99 33.21 8.10
CA ARG A 147 -16.39 33.30 6.70
C ARG A 147 -17.84 32.87 6.52
N ASN A 148 -18.63 33.67 5.80
CA ASN A 148 -19.97 33.27 5.38
C ASN A 148 -19.87 32.23 4.26
N GLY A 149 -19.93 30.95 4.62
CA GLY A 149 -19.86 29.82 3.71
C GLY A 149 -19.85 28.50 4.46
N THR A 150 -20.13 27.42 3.75
CA THR A 150 -19.80 26.05 4.19
C THR A 150 -18.56 25.58 3.45
N TYR A 151 -17.71 24.77 4.08
CA TYR A 151 -16.57 24.14 3.40
C TYR A 151 -16.82 22.67 3.18
N ILE A 152 -16.31 22.18 2.04
CA ILE A 152 -16.45 20.79 1.64
C ILE A 152 -15.36 19.95 2.30
N LEU A 153 -15.71 18.73 2.72
CA LEU A 153 -14.79 17.75 3.26
C LEU A 153 -14.32 16.77 2.17
N ASN A 154 -13.08 16.32 2.27
CA ASN A 154 -12.60 15.24 1.41
C ASN A 154 -12.87 13.86 2.04
N PHE A 155 -12.62 13.73 3.34
CA PHE A 155 -12.81 12.48 4.08
C PHE A 155 -13.40 12.74 5.48
N PHE A 156 -12.59 12.92 6.55
CA PHE A 156 -13.10 13.23 7.88
C PHE A 156 -13.40 14.73 8.08
N LYS A 157 -14.12 15.04 9.16
CA LYS A 157 -14.48 16.43 9.54
C LYS A 157 -13.26 17.36 9.62
N CYS A 158 -12.12 16.84 10.10
CA CYS A 158 -10.88 17.60 10.22
C CYS A 158 -10.10 17.76 8.91
N GLN A 159 -10.64 17.29 7.77
CA GLN A 159 -9.96 17.23 6.48
C GLN A 159 -10.70 18.04 5.40
N PRO A 160 -10.62 19.38 5.44
CA PRO A 160 -11.19 20.24 4.41
C PRO A 160 -10.55 19.98 3.05
N ALA A 161 -11.40 19.87 2.02
CA ALA A 161 -10.98 19.54 0.66
C ALA A 161 -10.22 20.69 0.00
N LEU A 162 -9.03 20.41 -0.53
CA LEU A 162 -8.32 21.30 -1.43
C LEU A 162 -9.09 21.46 -2.76
N ASN A 163 -9.05 22.64 -3.33
CA ASN A 163 -9.84 22.99 -4.50
C ASN A 163 -9.05 22.77 -5.80
N TYR A 164 -9.30 21.61 -6.42
CA TYR A 164 -8.83 21.31 -7.78
C TYR A 164 -9.91 21.55 -8.84
N GLY A 165 -11.05 22.10 -8.43
CA GLY A 165 -12.18 22.41 -9.30
C GLY A 165 -13.17 21.27 -9.45
N TYR A 166 -14.12 21.51 -10.33
CA TYR A 166 -15.23 20.62 -10.64
C TYR A 166 -15.19 20.22 -12.12
N GLY A 167 -15.46 18.96 -12.39
CA GLY A 167 -15.63 18.47 -13.77
C GLY A 167 -16.97 18.87 -14.39
N LYS A 168 -18.00 18.98 -13.55
CA LYS A 168 -19.33 19.51 -13.90
C LYS A 168 -19.72 20.56 -12.87
N ILE A 169 -20.03 21.76 -13.34
CA ILE A 169 -20.48 22.90 -12.54
C ILE A 169 -22.00 22.85 -12.40
N ASN A 170 -22.50 22.76 -11.19
CA ASN A 170 -23.92 22.79 -10.85
C ASN A 170 -24.31 24.06 -10.08
N GLN A 171 -23.36 24.67 -9.37
CA GLN A 171 -23.56 25.83 -8.49
C GLN A 171 -22.60 26.97 -8.84
N LYS A 172 -22.99 28.22 -8.56
CA LYS A 172 -22.19 29.41 -8.87
C LYS A 172 -20.87 29.46 -8.11
N TRP A 173 -20.79 28.89 -6.92
CA TRP A 173 -19.58 28.84 -6.09
C TRP A 173 -18.57 27.77 -6.53
N GLN A 174 -18.97 26.84 -7.39
CA GLN A 174 -18.08 25.81 -7.94
C GLN A 174 -17.17 26.40 -9.03
N LYS A 175 -15.91 26.07 -8.99
CA LYS A 175 -14.92 26.54 -9.95
C LYS A 175 -14.57 25.46 -10.98
N PRO A 176 -14.34 25.82 -12.25
CA PRO A 176 -13.78 24.89 -13.22
C PRO A 176 -12.30 24.58 -12.90
N THR A 177 -11.78 23.49 -13.42
CA THR A 177 -10.40 23.04 -13.13
C THR A 177 -9.30 23.94 -13.67
N ASP A 178 -9.62 24.85 -14.58
CA ASP A 178 -8.74 25.88 -15.15
C ASP A 178 -8.90 27.25 -14.49
N ASP A 179 -9.72 27.38 -13.45
CA ASP A 179 -9.77 28.57 -12.61
C ASP A 179 -8.37 28.82 -12.00
N PRO A 180 -7.89 30.08 -11.98
CA PRO A 180 -6.56 30.42 -11.43
C PRO A 180 -6.31 29.88 -10.02
N ALA A 181 -7.33 29.83 -9.15
CA ALA A 181 -7.19 29.29 -7.80
C ALA A 181 -6.98 27.77 -7.80
N CYS A 182 -7.65 27.04 -8.71
CA CYS A 182 -7.48 25.60 -8.86
C CYS A 182 -6.09 25.27 -9.44
N VAL A 183 -5.63 26.05 -10.42
CA VAL A 183 -4.27 25.94 -10.98
C VAL A 183 -3.22 26.21 -9.89
N ALA A 184 -3.41 27.27 -9.07
CA ALA A 184 -2.52 27.57 -7.96
C ALA A 184 -2.47 26.45 -6.91
N THR A 185 -3.55 25.67 -6.74
CA THR A 185 -3.55 24.49 -5.86
C THR A 185 -2.66 23.37 -6.44
N VAL A 186 -2.73 23.12 -7.74
CA VAL A 186 -1.85 22.15 -8.42
C VAL A 186 -0.39 22.57 -8.29
N GLU A 187 -0.07 23.84 -8.54
CA GLU A 187 1.32 24.34 -8.46
C GLU A 187 1.86 24.29 -7.02
N ALA A 188 1.03 24.57 -6.01
CA ALA A 188 1.44 24.42 -4.61
C ALA A 188 1.77 22.96 -4.26
N MET A 189 1.03 21.99 -4.80
CA MET A 189 1.33 20.57 -4.58
C MET A 189 2.59 20.15 -5.33
N LYS A 190 2.83 20.64 -6.55
CA LYS A 190 4.11 20.41 -7.24
C LYS A 190 5.30 20.99 -6.45
N ASP A 191 5.12 22.15 -5.81
CA ASP A 191 6.15 22.77 -4.98
C ASP A 191 6.45 21.93 -3.72
N VAL A 192 5.45 21.27 -3.13
CA VAL A 192 5.64 20.28 -2.07
C VAL A 192 6.45 19.09 -2.58
N MET A 193 6.12 18.58 -3.76
CA MET A 193 6.84 17.44 -4.34
C MET A 193 8.31 17.79 -4.62
N ARG A 194 8.59 18.95 -5.23
CA ARG A 194 9.96 19.44 -5.46
C ARG A 194 10.76 19.50 -4.18
N PHE A 195 10.18 20.05 -3.12
CA PHE A 195 10.85 20.20 -1.83
C PHE A 195 11.42 18.88 -1.30
N TRP A 196 10.65 17.80 -1.35
CA TRP A 196 11.10 16.50 -0.86
C TRP A 196 12.01 15.77 -1.86
N LEU A 197 11.76 15.92 -3.16
CA LEU A 197 12.64 15.35 -4.21
C LEU A 197 14.02 16.01 -4.20
N ASP A 198 14.10 17.33 -4.02
CA ASP A 198 15.37 18.05 -3.86
C ASP A 198 16.15 17.60 -2.62
N MET A 199 15.45 17.15 -1.58
CA MET A 199 16.05 16.63 -0.34
C MET A 199 16.54 15.18 -0.48
N GLY A 200 16.12 14.46 -1.52
CA GLY A 200 16.56 13.10 -1.83
C GLY A 200 15.47 12.02 -1.79
N CYS A 201 14.19 12.39 -1.65
CA CYS A 201 13.07 11.46 -1.81
C CYS A 201 13.03 10.90 -3.23
N ASP A 202 12.72 9.61 -3.41
CA ASP A 202 12.67 8.96 -4.73
C ASP A 202 11.27 8.95 -5.36
N GLY A 203 10.28 9.55 -4.72
CA GLY A 203 8.93 9.61 -5.24
C GLY A 203 7.85 9.57 -4.16
N PHE A 204 6.62 9.30 -4.57
CA PHE A 204 5.47 9.37 -3.67
C PHE A 204 4.48 8.24 -3.90
N ARG A 205 3.95 7.69 -2.82
CA ARG A 205 2.62 7.06 -2.81
C ARG A 205 1.60 8.17 -2.61
N VAL A 206 0.58 8.19 -3.43
CA VAL A 206 -0.41 9.27 -3.48
C VAL A 206 -1.72 8.81 -2.89
N ASP A 207 -2.07 9.40 -1.75
CA ASP A 207 -3.32 9.15 -1.05
C ASP A 207 -4.52 9.57 -1.88
N MET A 208 -5.55 8.72 -1.92
CA MET A 208 -6.83 8.98 -2.60
C MET A 208 -6.68 9.67 -3.97
N ALA A 209 -5.73 9.20 -4.79
CA ALA A 209 -5.32 9.85 -6.04
C ALA A 209 -6.47 10.13 -7.03
N SER A 210 -7.56 9.38 -6.92
CA SER A 210 -8.76 9.51 -7.77
C SER A 210 -9.71 10.65 -7.37
N SER A 211 -9.52 11.29 -6.21
CA SER A 211 -10.54 12.15 -5.55
C SER A 211 -10.36 13.66 -5.75
N LEU A 212 -9.32 14.10 -6.50
CA LEU A 212 -8.95 15.52 -6.58
C LEU A 212 -10.08 16.41 -7.11
N VAL A 213 -10.54 16.15 -8.34
CA VAL A 213 -11.60 16.94 -8.98
C VAL A 213 -12.98 16.45 -8.55
N LYS A 214 -13.84 17.37 -8.09
CA LYS A 214 -15.19 17.04 -7.67
C LYS A 214 -16.15 16.98 -8.87
N ASN A 215 -17.22 16.19 -8.77
CA ASN A 215 -18.16 15.94 -9.90
C ASN A 215 -17.43 15.63 -11.22
N ASP A 216 -16.31 14.91 -11.15
CA ASP A 216 -15.57 14.49 -12.34
C ASP A 216 -16.34 13.45 -13.14
N THR A 217 -15.98 13.27 -14.40
CA THR A 217 -16.55 12.23 -15.27
C THR A 217 -16.30 10.83 -14.69
N LYS A 218 -17.08 9.85 -15.15
CA LYS A 218 -16.90 8.43 -14.76
C LYS A 218 -15.45 7.96 -14.98
N ASN A 219 -14.78 8.45 -16.03
CA ASN A 219 -13.39 8.11 -16.36
C ASN A 219 -12.38 9.10 -15.75
N LYS A 220 -12.77 9.92 -14.79
CA LYS A 220 -11.90 10.84 -14.06
C LYS A 220 -11.06 11.76 -14.98
N LYS A 221 -11.65 12.24 -16.06
CA LYS A 221 -10.99 12.99 -17.13
C LYS A 221 -10.14 14.16 -16.62
N TYR A 222 -10.68 14.94 -15.69
CA TYR A 222 -10.04 16.14 -15.18
C TYR A 222 -8.98 15.82 -14.13
N THR A 223 -9.24 14.88 -13.24
CA THR A 223 -8.23 14.33 -12.31
C THR A 223 -7.04 13.74 -13.08
N CYS A 224 -7.30 12.94 -14.12
CA CYS A 224 -6.27 12.40 -15.01
C CYS A 224 -5.43 13.50 -15.70
N LYS A 225 -6.07 14.63 -16.11
CA LYS A 225 -5.35 15.77 -16.69
C LYS A 225 -4.39 16.41 -15.69
N ILE A 226 -4.78 16.52 -14.42
CA ILE A 226 -3.91 17.05 -13.36
C ILE A 226 -2.70 16.14 -13.17
N TRP A 227 -2.90 14.82 -13.07
CA TRP A 227 -1.80 13.89 -12.87
C TRP A 227 -0.84 13.83 -14.05
N ARG A 228 -1.32 13.93 -15.28
CA ARG A 228 -0.42 14.09 -16.46
C ARG A 228 0.41 15.36 -16.38
N ASN A 229 -0.19 16.48 -16.00
CA ASN A 229 0.53 17.74 -15.84
C ASN A 229 1.61 17.65 -14.74
N ILE A 230 1.36 16.91 -13.64
CA ILE A 230 2.36 16.62 -12.62
C ILE A 230 3.44 15.69 -13.18
N ARG A 231 3.05 14.65 -13.94
CA ARG A 231 4.01 13.73 -14.58
C ARG A 231 4.94 14.46 -15.56
N ASP A 232 4.40 15.37 -16.36
CA ASP A 232 5.20 16.18 -17.29
C ASP A 232 6.29 16.97 -16.56
N MET A 233 5.99 17.52 -15.39
CA MET A 233 6.98 18.19 -14.53
C MET A 233 8.03 17.20 -14.02
N LEU A 234 7.60 16.03 -13.51
CA LEU A 234 8.53 15.04 -12.97
C LEU A 234 9.44 14.46 -14.04
N ASP A 235 8.94 14.21 -15.25
CA ASP A 235 9.75 13.66 -16.34
C ASP A 235 10.86 14.62 -16.80
N VAL A 236 10.66 15.93 -16.62
CA VAL A 236 11.66 16.96 -16.94
C VAL A 236 12.62 17.21 -15.78
N GLU A 237 12.09 17.36 -14.55
CA GLU A 237 12.87 17.83 -13.40
C GLU A 237 13.42 16.66 -12.56
N TYR A 238 12.69 15.52 -12.49
CA TYR A 238 13.02 14.36 -11.64
C TYR A 238 12.68 13.04 -12.35
N PRO A 239 13.37 12.70 -13.44
CA PRO A 239 13.01 11.57 -14.33
C PRO A 239 12.99 10.21 -13.64
N GLU A 240 13.72 10.03 -12.54
CA GLU A 240 13.75 8.78 -11.76
C GLU A 240 12.70 8.73 -10.65
N ALA A 241 11.99 9.83 -10.36
CA ALA A 241 10.98 9.85 -9.31
C ALA A 241 9.73 9.06 -9.68
N ALA A 242 9.31 8.13 -8.80
CA ALA A 242 8.15 7.29 -9.03
C ALA A 242 6.87 7.86 -8.40
N LEU A 243 5.73 7.61 -9.05
CA LEU A 243 4.40 7.86 -8.50
C LEU A 243 3.63 6.54 -8.38
N ILE A 244 3.11 6.28 -7.18
CA ILE A 244 2.24 5.13 -6.88
C ILE A 244 0.85 5.65 -6.53
N ALA A 245 -0.18 5.19 -7.21
CA ALA A 245 -1.55 5.60 -6.94
C ALA A 245 -2.21 4.70 -5.89
N GLU A 246 -2.84 5.31 -4.90
CA GLU A 246 -3.95 4.66 -4.23
C GLU A 246 -5.22 4.94 -5.02
N TRP A 247 -5.54 4.06 -5.97
CA TRP A 247 -6.69 4.26 -6.84
C TRP A 247 -7.50 2.97 -7.08
N ASN A 248 -6.79 1.83 -7.17
CA ASN A 248 -7.38 0.56 -7.62
C ASN A 248 -8.13 0.71 -8.96
N GLY A 249 -7.55 1.50 -9.85
CA GLY A 249 -8.11 1.83 -11.16
C GLY A 249 -7.03 1.92 -12.24
N PRO A 250 -6.29 0.82 -12.53
CA PRO A 250 -5.08 0.83 -13.36
C PRO A 250 -5.33 1.34 -14.77
N ARG A 251 -6.56 1.18 -15.30
CA ARG A 251 -6.94 1.73 -16.62
C ARG A 251 -6.93 3.27 -16.65
N MET A 252 -7.08 3.91 -15.50
CA MET A 252 -7.08 5.38 -15.36
C MET A 252 -5.73 5.87 -14.86
N SER A 253 -5.24 5.33 -13.73
CA SER A 253 -4.00 5.78 -13.09
C SER A 253 -2.77 5.58 -13.98
N LEU A 254 -2.51 4.35 -14.44
CA LEU A 254 -1.30 4.00 -15.19
C LEU A 254 -1.21 4.72 -16.55
N LYS A 255 -2.34 4.98 -17.19
CA LYS A 255 -2.38 5.75 -18.45
C LYS A 255 -2.25 7.26 -18.26
N ASN A 256 -2.27 7.75 -17.03
CA ASN A 256 -2.34 9.18 -16.75
C ASN A 256 -1.29 9.66 -15.74
N GLY A 257 -0.09 9.07 -15.77
CA GLY A 257 1.08 9.63 -15.11
C GLY A 257 1.59 8.84 -13.91
N PHE A 258 0.90 7.78 -13.49
CA PHE A 258 1.40 6.91 -12.43
C PHE A 258 2.25 5.77 -13.01
N ASP A 259 3.35 5.47 -12.32
CA ASP A 259 4.19 4.31 -12.64
C ASP A 259 3.56 3.01 -12.12
N MET A 260 2.84 3.12 -10.98
CA MET A 260 2.22 1.98 -10.30
C MET A 260 0.85 2.36 -9.72
N ASP A 261 0.00 1.34 -9.57
CA ASP A 261 -1.27 1.40 -8.84
C ASP A 261 -1.40 0.14 -7.98
N PHE A 262 -2.09 0.23 -6.85
CA PHE A 262 -2.34 -0.90 -5.99
C PHE A 262 -3.57 -1.71 -6.44
N TYR A 263 -3.46 -3.03 -6.34
CA TYR A 263 -4.61 -3.91 -6.33
C TYR A 263 -5.09 -4.03 -4.89
N LEU A 264 -6.02 -3.15 -4.53
CA LEU A 264 -6.53 -3.03 -3.17
C LEU A 264 -7.63 -4.03 -2.88
N ASN A 265 -7.80 -4.33 -1.59
CA ASN A 265 -8.85 -5.19 -1.08
C ASN A 265 -10.20 -4.44 -1.04
N TRP A 266 -10.92 -4.42 -2.15
CA TRP A 266 -12.29 -3.93 -2.21
C TRP A 266 -13.28 -5.08 -2.14
N GLN A 267 -14.46 -4.83 -1.56
CA GLN A 267 -15.53 -5.81 -1.39
C GLN A 267 -15.76 -6.68 -2.64
N GLY A 268 -15.54 -7.98 -2.52
CA GLY A 268 -15.83 -8.95 -3.56
C GLY A 268 -14.97 -8.86 -4.82
N ASN A 269 -13.90 -8.04 -4.84
CA ASN A 269 -12.97 -8.04 -5.95
C ASN A 269 -12.05 -9.27 -5.92
N GLY A 270 -11.26 -9.45 -6.99
CA GLY A 270 -10.38 -10.60 -7.11
C GLY A 270 -9.34 -10.72 -5.99
N TYR A 271 -8.78 -9.60 -5.52
CA TYR A 271 -7.85 -9.59 -4.39
C TYR A 271 -8.50 -10.07 -3.09
N ASN A 272 -9.75 -9.66 -2.86
CA ASN A 272 -10.52 -10.11 -1.70
C ASN A 272 -10.69 -11.63 -1.72
N TRP A 273 -11.07 -12.21 -2.86
CA TRP A 273 -11.17 -13.66 -3.04
C TRP A 273 -9.83 -14.38 -2.95
N LEU A 274 -8.75 -13.76 -3.37
CA LEU A 274 -7.40 -14.33 -3.32
C LEU A 274 -6.90 -14.47 -1.88
N MET A 275 -6.94 -13.36 -1.12
CA MET A 275 -6.27 -13.22 0.16
C MET A 275 -7.22 -13.21 1.36
N ARG A 276 -8.46 -12.69 1.20
CA ARG A 276 -9.24 -12.23 2.34
C ARG A 276 -10.73 -12.19 2.10
N HIS A 277 -11.33 -13.19 1.54
CA HIS A 277 -12.76 -13.13 1.30
C HIS A 277 -13.56 -12.81 2.58
N TYR A 278 -14.31 -11.70 2.54
CA TYR A 278 -15.25 -11.27 3.57
C TYR A 278 -16.68 -11.32 3.03
N ASP A 279 -17.60 -11.90 3.79
CA ASP A 279 -19.03 -11.80 3.50
C ASP A 279 -19.55 -10.49 4.08
N GLY A 280 -19.62 -9.43 3.28
CA GLY A 280 -20.19 -8.14 3.69
C GLY A 280 -19.34 -6.92 3.41
N ALA A 281 -19.87 -5.80 3.86
CA ALA A 281 -19.33 -4.50 3.59
C ALA A 281 -18.12 -4.19 4.46
N MET A 282 -17.04 -3.80 3.84
CA MET A 282 -15.85 -3.25 4.46
C MET A 282 -14.95 -4.26 5.18
N ASP A 283 -13.69 -4.07 5.00
CA ASP A 283 -12.51 -4.74 5.55
C ASP A 283 -12.45 -4.80 7.08
N SER A 284 -13.48 -4.32 7.72
CA SER A 284 -13.53 -4.00 9.13
C SER A 284 -14.12 -5.11 9.99
N ASN A 285 -14.61 -6.21 9.40
CA ASN A 285 -15.19 -7.29 10.18
C ASN A 285 -14.31 -8.55 10.14
N PRO A 286 -13.50 -8.81 11.20
CA PRO A 286 -12.64 -9.99 11.27
C PRO A 286 -13.41 -11.32 11.36
N HIS A 287 -14.73 -11.28 11.55
CA HIS A 287 -15.55 -12.49 11.75
C HIS A 287 -15.90 -13.24 10.47
N ASN A 288 -15.70 -12.66 9.29
CA ASN A 288 -16.07 -13.25 8.00
C ASN A 288 -14.87 -13.76 7.19
N ILE A 289 -13.73 -13.97 7.83
CA ILE A 289 -12.49 -14.45 7.21
C ILE A 289 -12.54 -15.99 7.10
N GLY A 290 -11.97 -16.56 6.06
CA GLY A 290 -11.79 -18.03 5.97
C GLY A 290 -12.21 -18.65 4.65
N LYS A 291 -12.61 -17.85 3.64
CA LYS A 291 -13.00 -18.35 2.32
C LYS A 291 -12.08 -17.89 1.19
N ALA A 292 -10.89 -17.35 1.52
CA ALA A 292 -9.92 -16.97 0.52
C ALA A 292 -9.36 -18.18 -0.22
N TYR A 293 -8.85 -17.97 -1.44
CA TYR A 293 -8.26 -19.02 -2.25
C TYR A 293 -7.18 -19.81 -1.50
N PHE A 294 -6.35 -19.14 -0.71
CA PHE A 294 -5.27 -19.78 0.04
C PHE A 294 -5.73 -20.51 1.31
N CYS A 295 -6.95 -20.29 1.80
CA CYS A 295 -7.45 -21.07 2.93
C CYS A 295 -7.59 -22.54 2.52
N LYS A 296 -6.94 -23.45 3.23
CA LYS A 296 -6.82 -24.88 2.94
C LYS A 296 -8.14 -25.56 2.58
N ASN A 297 -9.20 -25.22 3.29
CA ASN A 297 -10.51 -25.87 3.16
C ASN A 297 -11.58 -24.93 2.57
N SER A 298 -11.20 -23.86 1.87
CA SER A 298 -12.17 -22.85 1.41
C SER A 298 -13.05 -23.33 0.24
N GLY A 299 -12.55 -24.25 -0.58
CA GLY A 299 -13.18 -24.63 -1.85
C GLY A 299 -13.18 -23.52 -2.91
N THR A 300 -12.60 -22.35 -2.63
CA THR A 300 -12.58 -21.20 -3.55
C THR A 300 -11.56 -21.43 -4.66
N GLY A 301 -12.01 -21.30 -5.92
CA GLY A 301 -11.14 -21.40 -7.10
C GLY A 301 -10.40 -20.09 -7.39
N ILE A 302 -9.30 -20.20 -8.14
CA ILE A 302 -8.51 -19.05 -8.62
C ILE A 302 -9.26 -18.22 -9.67
N ASP A 303 -10.31 -18.78 -10.28
CA ASP A 303 -11.16 -18.10 -11.27
C ASP A 303 -11.72 -16.79 -10.73
N LYS A 304 -12.11 -16.73 -9.45
CA LYS A 304 -12.61 -15.50 -8.81
C LYS A 304 -11.61 -14.33 -8.86
N PHE A 305 -10.34 -14.63 -8.73
CA PHE A 305 -9.26 -13.65 -8.88
C PHE A 305 -8.98 -13.35 -10.36
N LEU A 306 -8.85 -14.37 -11.19
CA LEU A 306 -8.45 -14.19 -12.58
C LEU A 306 -9.50 -13.45 -13.42
N ASP A 307 -10.79 -13.67 -13.15
CA ASP A 307 -11.89 -12.99 -13.86
C ASP A 307 -11.86 -11.46 -13.66
N ASP A 308 -11.40 -11.00 -12.50
CA ASP A 308 -11.22 -9.57 -12.21
C ASP A 308 -9.85 -9.06 -12.69
N TYR A 309 -8.77 -9.77 -12.35
CA TYR A 309 -7.40 -9.34 -12.59
C TYR A 309 -7.02 -9.30 -14.08
N LEU A 310 -7.25 -10.39 -14.82
CA LEU A 310 -6.73 -10.55 -16.19
C LEU A 310 -7.22 -9.49 -17.17
N PRO A 311 -8.51 -9.08 -17.18
CA PRO A 311 -8.98 -8.05 -18.11
C PRO A 311 -8.32 -6.68 -17.87
N ALA A 312 -8.02 -6.35 -16.61
CA ALA A 312 -7.34 -5.10 -16.25
C ALA A 312 -5.85 -5.19 -16.59
N TYR A 313 -5.18 -6.28 -16.19
CA TYR A 313 -3.77 -6.54 -16.51
C TYR A 313 -3.50 -6.48 -18.03
N LYS A 314 -4.28 -7.20 -18.85
CA LYS A 314 -4.14 -7.18 -20.30
C LYS A 314 -4.28 -5.79 -20.92
N ALA A 315 -5.08 -4.93 -20.29
CA ALA A 315 -5.33 -3.58 -20.80
C ALA A 315 -4.27 -2.56 -20.37
N THR A 316 -3.42 -2.86 -19.36
CA THR A 316 -2.59 -1.84 -18.69
C THR A 316 -1.13 -2.23 -18.47
N HIS A 317 -0.75 -3.50 -18.60
CA HIS A 317 0.60 -3.99 -18.31
C HIS A 317 1.74 -3.31 -19.12
N LYS A 318 1.41 -2.62 -20.21
CA LYS A 318 2.37 -1.83 -21.00
C LYS A 318 2.47 -0.38 -20.54
N ASP A 319 1.51 0.09 -19.75
CA ASP A 319 1.43 1.48 -19.29
C ASP A 319 2.10 1.66 -17.92
N GLY A 320 2.14 0.62 -17.09
CA GLY A 320 2.72 0.62 -15.75
C GLY A 320 2.45 -0.68 -15.01
N LEU A 321 2.66 -0.68 -13.69
CA LEU A 321 2.56 -1.86 -12.84
C LEU A 321 1.30 -1.82 -11.97
N TRP A 322 0.53 -2.91 -11.96
CA TRP A 322 -0.54 -3.11 -11.00
C TRP A 322 -0.03 -4.05 -9.90
N CYS A 323 0.16 -3.51 -8.68
CA CYS A 323 0.99 -4.11 -7.65
C CYS A 323 0.17 -4.76 -6.55
N PHE A 324 0.64 -5.92 -6.09
CA PHE A 324 0.09 -6.63 -4.95
C PHE A 324 0.74 -6.14 -3.65
N ILE A 325 -0.07 -6.06 -2.60
CA ILE A 325 0.35 -5.78 -1.23
C ILE A 325 0.07 -7.01 -0.36
N THR A 326 0.88 -7.28 0.65
CA THR A 326 0.55 -8.31 1.65
C THR A 326 -0.61 -7.83 2.52
N CYS A 327 -0.51 -6.59 2.95
CA CYS A 327 -1.44 -5.82 3.76
C CYS A 327 -1.08 -4.35 3.58
N ASN A 328 -1.78 -3.47 4.27
CA ASN A 328 -1.39 -2.10 4.53
C ASN A 328 -1.96 -1.61 5.88
N HIS A 329 -1.67 -0.37 6.22
CA HIS A 329 -2.12 0.26 7.47
C HIS A 329 -3.64 0.45 7.58
N ASP A 330 -4.41 0.24 6.50
CA ASP A 330 -5.87 0.42 6.44
C ASP A 330 -6.66 -0.89 6.39
N THR A 331 -5.98 -2.03 6.30
CA THR A 331 -6.63 -3.34 6.20
C THR A 331 -6.23 -4.27 7.34
N ILE A 332 -7.07 -5.27 7.62
CA ILE A 332 -6.75 -6.31 8.60
C ILE A 332 -5.57 -7.13 8.09
N ARG A 333 -4.63 -7.48 8.96
CA ARG A 333 -3.48 -8.32 8.61
C ARG A 333 -3.90 -9.69 8.08
N PRO A 334 -3.22 -10.26 7.07
CA PRO A 334 -3.61 -11.52 6.47
C PRO A 334 -3.55 -12.71 7.44
N SER A 335 -2.69 -12.65 8.45
CA SER A 335 -2.62 -13.64 9.54
C SER A 335 -3.90 -13.80 10.35
N ALA A 336 -4.84 -12.85 10.26
CA ALA A 336 -6.16 -12.99 10.89
C ALA A 336 -7.04 -14.06 10.20
N GLY A 337 -6.73 -14.42 8.96
CA GLY A 337 -7.52 -15.39 8.18
C GLY A 337 -6.73 -16.51 7.55
N LEU A 338 -5.40 -16.42 7.55
CA LEU A 338 -4.49 -17.41 6.96
C LEU A 338 -3.50 -17.91 8.01
N THR A 339 -3.29 -19.21 8.04
CA THR A 339 -2.21 -19.83 8.83
C THR A 339 -0.84 -19.49 8.23
N THR A 340 0.23 -19.79 8.98
CA THR A 340 1.60 -19.57 8.49
C THR A 340 1.89 -20.29 7.16
N ASP A 341 1.43 -21.52 6.99
CA ASP A 341 1.61 -22.26 5.74
C ASP A 341 0.82 -21.66 4.59
N GLU A 342 -0.41 -21.20 4.86
CA GLU A 342 -1.23 -20.49 3.86
C GLU A 342 -0.62 -19.13 3.48
N LEU A 343 -0.01 -18.41 4.45
CA LEU A 343 0.72 -17.17 4.18
C LEU A 343 1.93 -17.39 3.28
N ARG A 344 2.70 -18.48 3.50
CA ARG A 344 3.83 -18.83 2.62
C ARG A 344 3.39 -18.99 1.16
N LEU A 345 2.28 -19.71 0.94
CA LEU A 345 1.73 -19.89 -0.42
C LEU A 345 1.19 -18.59 -1.02
N ALA A 346 0.52 -17.80 -0.19
CA ALA A 346 -0.01 -16.51 -0.61
C ALA A 346 1.11 -15.58 -1.06
N TYR A 347 2.17 -15.44 -0.25
CA TYR A 347 3.31 -14.59 -0.57
C TYR A 347 4.10 -15.13 -1.76
N ALA A 348 4.31 -16.46 -1.85
CA ALA A 348 4.96 -17.07 -3.01
C ALA A 348 4.21 -16.75 -4.31
N THR A 349 2.88 -16.78 -4.27
CA THR A 349 2.05 -16.48 -5.43
C THR A 349 2.14 -14.98 -5.79
N ILE A 350 1.83 -14.07 -4.85
CA ILE A 350 1.77 -12.63 -5.18
C ILE A 350 3.16 -12.04 -5.50
N PHE A 351 4.25 -12.60 -4.95
CA PHE A 351 5.61 -12.13 -5.25
C PHE A 351 6.17 -12.69 -6.56
N THR A 352 5.51 -13.67 -7.15
CA THR A 352 5.87 -14.21 -8.48
C THR A 352 4.89 -13.79 -9.58
N LEU A 353 3.77 -13.16 -9.26
CA LEU A 353 2.89 -12.48 -10.22
C LEU A 353 3.53 -11.17 -10.75
N PRO A 354 3.06 -10.60 -11.88
CA PRO A 354 3.50 -9.30 -12.37
C PRO A 354 3.30 -8.18 -11.36
N GLY A 355 4.15 -7.17 -11.39
CA GLY A 355 4.15 -6.02 -10.49
C GLY A 355 5.26 -6.09 -9.44
N ALA A 356 5.51 -4.97 -8.78
CA ALA A 356 6.42 -4.88 -7.64
C ALA A 356 5.68 -5.36 -6.37
N PRO A 357 6.24 -6.30 -5.60
CA PRO A 357 5.67 -6.69 -4.31
C PRO A 357 5.76 -5.57 -3.27
N PHE A 358 4.74 -5.47 -2.42
CA PHE A 358 4.73 -4.60 -1.24
C PHE A 358 4.52 -5.45 0.01
N VAL A 359 5.47 -5.41 0.93
CA VAL A 359 5.42 -6.07 2.23
C VAL A 359 5.10 -5.02 3.29
N TYR A 360 3.99 -5.14 3.98
CA TYR A 360 3.69 -4.29 5.13
C TYR A 360 4.45 -4.78 6.35
N TYR A 361 5.10 -3.88 7.10
CA TYR A 361 5.96 -4.26 8.23
C TYR A 361 5.26 -5.25 9.17
N GLY A 362 5.97 -6.31 9.53
CA GLY A 362 5.48 -7.37 10.40
C GLY A 362 4.69 -8.47 9.70
N ASP A 363 4.26 -8.31 8.45
CA ASP A 363 3.59 -9.38 7.71
C ASP A 363 4.58 -10.52 7.37
N GLU A 364 5.86 -10.20 7.22
CA GLU A 364 6.95 -11.15 6.99
C GLU A 364 7.20 -12.11 8.17
N ILE A 365 6.75 -11.74 9.37
CA ILE A 365 6.81 -12.59 10.57
C ILE A 365 5.41 -13.09 10.98
N GLY A 366 4.36 -12.73 10.24
CA GLY A 366 2.99 -13.12 10.56
C GLY A 366 2.40 -12.40 11.76
N MET A 367 2.74 -11.13 11.98
CA MET A 367 2.14 -10.34 13.07
C MET A 367 0.61 -10.40 13.03
N ARG A 368 0.01 -10.51 14.20
CA ARG A 368 -1.44 -10.64 14.35
C ARG A 368 -2.15 -9.30 14.30
N TYR A 369 -3.37 -9.29 13.76
CA TYR A 369 -4.30 -8.20 13.95
C TYR A 369 -4.83 -8.23 15.40
N LEU A 370 -4.74 -7.11 16.10
CA LEU A 370 -5.29 -6.96 17.45
C LEU A 370 -6.61 -6.17 17.40
N PRO A 371 -7.72 -6.68 17.96
CA PRO A 371 -9.01 -5.98 17.94
C PRO A 371 -9.03 -4.81 18.91
N LEU A 372 -8.28 -3.75 18.61
CA LEU A 372 -8.14 -2.55 19.43
C LEU A 372 -9.26 -1.53 19.13
N PRO A 373 -9.67 -0.73 20.14
CA PRO A 373 -10.49 0.45 19.92
C PRO A 373 -9.80 1.40 18.94
N THR A 374 -10.60 2.11 18.13
CA THR A 374 -10.03 3.11 17.24
C THR A 374 -9.36 4.24 18.02
N LYS A 375 -8.16 4.64 17.59
CA LYS A 375 -7.40 5.73 18.22
C LYS A 375 -7.18 6.90 17.26
N GLU A 376 -7.08 6.65 15.98
CA GLU A 376 -6.64 7.62 14.97
C GLU A 376 -7.63 7.68 13.81
N GLY A 377 -8.82 8.20 14.08
CA GLY A 377 -9.91 8.20 13.12
C GLY A 377 -10.51 6.80 12.89
N GLY A 378 -11.71 6.71 12.42
CA GLY A 378 -12.58 5.56 12.34
C GLY A 378 -11.99 4.24 11.82
N TYR A 379 -12.84 3.21 11.74
CA TYR A 379 -12.55 1.83 11.33
C TYR A 379 -11.79 0.96 12.34
N PHE A 380 -11.71 -0.34 12.03
CA PHE A 380 -10.96 -1.34 12.81
C PHE A 380 -9.46 -1.40 12.44
N ARG A 381 -8.92 -0.41 11.75
CA ARG A 381 -7.54 -0.39 11.23
C ARG A 381 -6.46 -0.22 12.32
N THR A 382 -6.79 0.32 13.50
CA THR A 382 -5.84 0.49 14.61
C THR A 382 -5.12 -0.81 14.95
N GLY A 383 -5.81 -1.95 14.91
CA GLY A 383 -5.23 -3.26 15.23
C GLY A 383 -4.21 -3.79 14.23
N SER A 384 -4.11 -3.21 13.03
CA SER A 384 -3.05 -3.51 12.05
C SER A 384 -1.81 -2.62 12.21
N ARG A 385 -1.89 -1.57 13.03
CA ARG A 385 -0.85 -0.54 13.20
C ARG A 385 -0.05 -0.71 14.49
N THR A 386 -0.14 -1.88 15.13
CA THR A 386 0.55 -2.19 16.39
C THR A 386 2.07 -2.21 16.21
N PRO A 387 2.85 -1.98 17.29
CA PRO A 387 4.30 -1.95 17.23
C PRO A 387 4.92 -3.22 16.64
N MET A 388 5.98 -3.05 15.83
CA MET A 388 6.79 -4.14 15.29
C MET A 388 7.39 -4.98 16.43
N GLN A 389 7.45 -6.28 16.23
CA GLN A 389 7.89 -7.26 17.23
C GLN A 389 9.30 -7.77 16.86
N TRP A 390 10.33 -7.14 17.45
CA TRP A 390 11.72 -7.44 17.12
C TRP A 390 12.27 -8.65 17.88
N ASP A 391 12.03 -8.69 19.19
CA ASP A 391 12.58 -9.72 20.08
C ASP A 391 11.68 -9.98 21.30
N ASP A 392 12.15 -10.73 22.27
CA ASP A 392 11.44 -11.11 23.49
C ASP A 392 11.68 -10.14 24.67
N THR A 393 12.37 -9.04 24.45
CA THR A 393 12.56 -8.00 25.47
C THR A 393 11.30 -7.17 25.70
N ALA A 394 11.35 -6.23 26.63
CA ALA A 394 10.21 -5.34 26.92
C ALA A 394 9.68 -4.68 25.65
N ASN A 395 8.36 -4.61 25.52
CA ASN A 395 7.67 -4.08 24.33
C ASN A 395 8.09 -4.75 23.02
N HIS A 396 8.50 -6.01 23.08
CA HIS A 396 9.05 -6.76 21.93
C HIS A 396 10.22 -6.06 21.25
N GLY A 397 11.07 -5.36 22.00
CA GLY A 397 12.22 -4.63 21.46
C GLY A 397 11.86 -3.41 20.59
N PHE A 398 10.58 -3.02 20.55
CA PHE A 398 10.13 -1.84 19.82
C PHE A 398 10.61 -0.54 20.48
N SER A 399 10.52 -0.46 21.81
CA SER A 399 10.80 0.75 22.59
C SER A 399 11.31 0.41 23.98
N THR A 400 12.15 1.28 24.53
CA THR A 400 12.60 1.23 25.93
C THR A 400 11.67 1.97 26.90
N ALA A 401 10.60 2.60 26.40
CA ALA A 401 9.60 3.25 27.24
C ALA A 401 8.86 2.26 28.15
N ASP A 402 8.28 2.76 29.24
CA ASP A 402 7.35 1.97 30.03
C ASP A 402 6.15 1.54 29.17
N ALA A 403 5.66 0.32 29.36
CA ALA A 403 4.58 -0.26 28.56
C ALA A 403 3.30 0.61 28.50
N GLN A 404 3.02 1.36 29.55
CA GLN A 404 1.88 2.29 29.62
C GLN A 404 2.06 3.55 28.76
N ASN A 405 3.29 3.87 28.35
CA ASN A 405 3.62 5.03 27.52
C ASN A 405 3.71 4.69 26.03
N ILE A 406 3.65 3.40 25.67
CA ILE A 406 3.64 2.98 24.26
C ILE A 406 2.37 3.50 23.58
N TYR A 407 2.52 4.13 22.43
CA TYR A 407 1.42 4.78 21.73
C TYR A 407 0.27 3.82 21.38
N LEU A 408 0.57 2.64 20.84
CA LEU A 408 -0.35 1.52 20.64
C LEU A 408 0.19 0.29 21.39
N PRO A 409 -0.68 -0.55 21.97
CA PRO A 409 -0.23 -1.71 22.73
C PRO A 409 0.44 -2.74 21.83
N VAL A 410 1.40 -3.46 22.38
CA VAL A 410 2.02 -4.65 21.75
C VAL A 410 1.13 -5.89 21.93
N ASP A 411 1.38 -6.93 21.14
CA ASP A 411 0.76 -8.24 21.32
C ASP A 411 1.36 -8.92 22.57
N THR A 412 0.54 -9.15 23.59
CA THR A 412 1.00 -9.71 24.89
C THR A 412 0.87 -11.24 24.96
N ALA A 413 0.47 -11.90 23.90
CA ALA A 413 0.35 -13.35 23.89
C ALA A 413 1.73 -14.03 23.96
N ALA A 414 1.83 -15.14 24.67
CA ALA A 414 3.10 -15.85 24.88
C ALA A 414 3.72 -16.40 23.58
N ASP A 415 2.90 -16.57 22.53
CA ASP A 415 3.28 -17.03 21.21
C ASP A 415 3.30 -15.89 20.16
N ALA A 416 3.41 -14.65 20.61
CA ALA A 416 3.52 -13.51 19.70
C ALA A 416 4.75 -13.67 18.80
N PRO A 417 4.60 -13.55 17.45
CA PRO A 417 5.73 -13.75 16.55
C PRO A 417 6.73 -12.60 16.68
N THR A 418 8.02 -12.92 16.74
CA THR A 418 9.09 -11.92 16.75
C THR A 418 10.12 -12.20 15.67
N VAL A 419 10.86 -11.17 15.25
CA VAL A 419 11.98 -11.32 14.30
C VAL A 419 13.03 -12.27 14.87
N ALA A 420 13.43 -12.09 16.14
CA ALA A 420 14.46 -12.88 16.79
C ALA A 420 14.10 -14.36 16.87
N ALA A 421 12.86 -14.69 17.20
CA ALA A 421 12.39 -16.09 17.28
C ALA A 421 12.39 -16.80 15.92
N GLN A 422 12.30 -16.05 14.83
CA GLN A 422 12.23 -16.60 13.47
C GLN A 422 13.57 -16.54 12.71
N ALA A 423 14.52 -15.73 13.16
CA ALA A 423 15.75 -15.46 12.41
C ALA A 423 16.59 -16.72 12.15
N ASP A 424 16.71 -17.58 13.15
CA ASP A 424 17.54 -18.80 13.10
C ASP A 424 16.74 -20.06 12.74
N ASP A 425 15.42 -19.96 12.60
CA ASP A 425 14.56 -21.08 12.18
C ASP A 425 14.41 -21.08 10.65
N PRO A 426 15.05 -22.05 9.93
CA PRO A 426 14.97 -22.12 8.47
C PRO A 426 13.54 -22.33 7.94
N ASP A 427 12.66 -22.89 8.76
CA ASP A 427 11.27 -23.18 8.42
C ASP A 427 10.31 -22.04 8.83
N SER A 428 10.83 -20.91 9.33
CA SER A 428 10.03 -19.75 9.70
C SER A 428 9.40 -19.05 8.48
N LEU A 429 8.35 -18.26 8.73
CA LEU A 429 7.76 -17.41 7.70
C LEU A 429 8.78 -16.36 7.23
N LEU A 430 9.54 -15.74 8.15
CA LEU A 430 10.57 -14.76 7.85
C LEU A 430 11.61 -15.33 6.86
N ASN A 431 12.14 -16.52 7.12
CA ASN A 431 13.14 -17.12 6.24
C ASN A 431 12.55 -17.63 4.92
N SER A 432 11.28 -18.02 4.91
CA SER A 432 10.55 -18.32 3.67
C SER A 432 10.42 -17.07 2.79
N VAL A 433 10.06 -15.91 3.37
CA VAL A 433 9.98 -14.63 2.64
C VAL A 433 11.36 -14.20 2.13
N LYS A 434 12.40 -14.26 2.97
CA LYS A 434 13.80 -13.97 2.54
C LYS A 434 14.24 -14.82 1.38
N SER A 435 14.04 -16.12 1.48
CA SER A 435 14.43 -17.10 0.46
C SER A 435 13.72 -16.82 -0.87
N LEU A 436 12.42 -16.54 -0.81
CA LEU A 436 11.61 -16.22 -1.98
C LEU A 436 12.05 -14.92 -2.67
N LEU A 437 12.30 -13.86 -1.88
CA LEU A 437 12.77 -12.57 -2.42
C LEU A 437 14.19 -12.66 -2.98
N ALA A 438 15.08 -13.44 -2.34
CA ALA A 438 16.40 -13.74 -2.89
C ALA A 438 16.30 -14.48 -4.23
N PHE A 439 15.42 -15.49 -4.33
CA PHE A 439 15.14 -16.18 -5.59
C PHE A 439 14.61 -15.22 -6.66
N ARG A 440 13.66 -14.34 -6.30
CA ARG A 440 13.11 -13.34 -7.22
C ARG A 440 14.21 -12.42 -7.78
N HIS A 441 15.07 -11.88 -6.94
CA HIS A 441 16.18 -11.00 -7.38
C HIS A 441 17.22 -11.71 -8.25
N ALA A 442 17.39 -13.01 -8.08
CA ALA A 442 18.31 -13.80 -8.88
C ALA A 442 17.78 -14.12 -10.30
N HIS A 443 16.47 -13.93 -10.54
CA HIS A 443 15.81 -14.35 -11.80
C HIS A 443 15.07 -13.18 -12.45
N ALA A 444 15.60 -12.66 -13.55
CA ALA A 444 14.98 -11.56 -14.31
C ALA A 444 13.57 -11.90 -14.82
N ASP A 445 13.26 -13.17 -14.99
CA ASP A 445 11.94 -13.68 -15.34
C ASP A 445 10.86 -13.35 -14.29
N LEU A 446 11.25 -13.01 -13.07
CA LEU A 446 10.35 -12.56 -12.02
C LEU A 446 10.33 -11.03 -11.86
N ASN A 447 11.02 -10.28 -12.70
CA ASN A 447 10.93 -8.82 -12.71
C ASN A 447 9.48 -8.35 -12.87
N ALA A 448 9.16 -7.18 -12.34
CA ALA A 448 7.80 -6.66 -12.27
C ALA A 448 7.07 -6.63 -13.63
N ASP A 449 7.80 -6.38 -14.72
CA ASP A 449 7.30 -6.28 -16.09
C ASP A 449 7.58 -7.53 -16.96
N ALA A 450 8.18 -8.59 -16.41
CA ALA A 450 8.48 -9.81 -17.14
C ALA A 450 7.19 -10.46 -17.71
N PRO A 451 7.27 -11.16 -18.84
CA PRO A 451 6.12 -11.79 -19.48
C PRO A 451 5.33 -12.69 -18.51
N PHE A 452 4.02 -12.65 -18.63
CA PHE A 452 3.10 -13.44 -17.80
C PHE A 452 2.03 -14.12 -18.64
N LYS A 453 1.83 -15.41 -18.38
CA LYS A 453 0.80 -16.23 -19.03
C LYS A 453 0.22 -17.24 -18.05
N VAL A 454 -1.09 -17.33 -17.96
CA VAL A 454 -1.77 -18.42 -17.26
C VAL A 454 -1.66 -19.69 -18.11
N LEU A 455 -1.13 -20.76 -17.53
CA LEU A 455 -0.99 -22.06 -18.17
C LEU A 455 -2.14 -22.98 -17.80
N TYR A 456 -2.48 -23.05 -16.49
CA TYR A 456 -3.55 -23.91 -16.01
C TYR A 456 -4.26 -23.29 -14.80
N ALA A 457 -5.57 -23.16 -14.90
CA ALA A 457 -6.40 -22.57 -13.85
C ALA A 457 -7.82 -23.15 -13.95
N PRO A 458 -8.05 -24.40 -13.48
CA PRO A 458 -9.36 -25.03 -13.56
C PRO A 458 -10.33 -24.35 -12.60
N LYS A 459 -11.64 -24.50 -12.85
CA LYS A 459 -12.64 -24.21 -11.84
C LYS A 459 -12.49 -25.19 -10.68
N ALA A 460 -12.62 -24.68 -9.46
CA ALA A 460 -12.51 -25.52 -8.27
C ALA A 460 -13.55 -26.66 -8.30
N LYS A 461 -13.10 -27.86 -8.01
CA LYS A 461 -13.93 -29.04 -7.88
C LYS A 461 -13.30 -30.00 -6.85
N ASP A 462 -14.02 -30.39 -5.81
CA ASP A 462 -13.60 -31.37 -4.80
C ASP A 462 -12.17 -31.12 -4.27
N ASP A 463 -11.87 -29.87 -3.83
CA ASP A 463 -10.54 -29.40 -3.42
C ASP A 463 -9.46 -29.37 -4.52
N TYR A 464 -9.76 -29.78 -5.75
CA TYR A 464 -8.86 -29.63 -6.89
C TYR A 464 -8.95 -28.21 -7.45
N ARG A 465 -7.97 -27.36 -7.10
CA ARG A 465 -7.96 -25.93 -7.42
C ARG A 465 -6.56 -25.35 -7.62
N PRO A 466 -5.69 -26.06 -8.38
CA PRO A 466 -4.34 -25.55 -8.64
C PRO A 466 -4.35 -24.30 -9.51
N PHE A 467 -3.26 -23.55 -9.43
CA PHE A 467 -2.98 -22.47 -10.34
C PHE A 467 -1.56 -22.59 -10.87
N VAL A 468 -1.38 -22.55 -12.20
CA VAL A 468 -0.09 -22.63 -12.86
C VAL A 468 0.04 -21.47 -13.83
N TRP A 469 1.17 -20.76 -13.76
CA TRP A 469 1.47 -19.63 -14.63
C TRP A 469 2.93 -19.61 -15.03
N GLN A 470 3.20 -18.96 -16.13
CA GLN A 470 4.54 -18.74 -16.66
C GLN A 470 4.96 -17.30 -16.42
N ARG A 471 6.23 -17.12 -16.06
CA ARG A 471 6.94 -15.85 -15.98
C ARG A 471 8.24 -15.98 -16.76
N GLY A 472 8.35 -15.28 -17.91
CA GLY A 472 9.49 -15.51 -18.80
C GLY A 472 9.62 -16.99 -19.14
N ASP A 473 10.77 -17.57 -18.80
CA ASP A 473 11.05 -19.01 -18.99
C ASP A 473 10.68 -19.87 -17.75
N LEU A 474 10.34 -19.26 -16.62
CA LEU A 474 9.96 -19.95 -15.40
C LEU A 474 8.49 -20.35 -15.41
N ILE A 475 8.18 -21.52 -14.85
CA ILE A 475 6.82 -22.01 -14.57
C ILE A 475 6.60 -22.03 -13.06
N CYS A 476 5.61 -21.29 -12.59
CA CYS A 476 5.18 -21.28 -11.19
C CYS A 476 3.90 -22.09 -11.04
N ALA A 477 3.79 -22.86 -9.96
CA ALA A 477 2.63 -23.67 -9.66
C ALA A 477 2.30 -23.67 -8.17
N VAL A 478 1.02 -23.54 -7.82
CA VAL A 478 0.54 -23.58 -6.43
C VAL A 478 -0.63 -24.54 -6.27
N ASN A 479 -0.61 -25.31 -5.19
CA ASN A 479 -1.71 -26.10 -4.69
C ASN A 479 -2.06 -25.65 -3.27
N PRO A 480 -3.11 -24.84 -3.06
CA PRO A 480 -3.50 -24.40 -1.72
C PRO A 480 -4.34 -25.43 -0.95
N ALA A 481 -4.77 -26.52 -1.61
CA ALA A 481 -5.65 -27.52 -1.00
C ALA A 481 -4.92 -28.44 -0.02
N GLY A 482 -5.67 -29.10 0.84
CA GLY A 482 -5.17 -30.06 1.82
C GLY A 482 -4.86 -31.44 1.29
N VAL A 483 -4.91 -31.64 -0.03
CA VAL A 483 -4.67 -32.93 -0.71
C VAL A 483 -3.57 -32.77 -1.76
N SER A 484 -2.81 -33.84 -2.01
CA SER A 484 -1.84 -33.87 -3.11
C SER A 484 -2.56 -33.98 -4.44
N ILE A 485 -2.00 -33.39 -5.47
CA ILE A 485 -2.56 -33.35 -6.83
C ILE A 485 -1.48 -33.63 -7.87
N GLU A 486 -1.90 -34.22 -8.98
CA GLU A 486 -1.12 -34.29 -10.21
C GLU A 486 -1.68 -33.28 -11.21
N LEU A 487 -0.78 -32.55 -11.87
CA LEU A 487 -1.17 -31.56 -12.85
C LEU A 487 -1.17 -32.18 -14.25
N PRO A 488 -2.22 -31.98 -15.05
CA PRO A 488 -2.30 -32.52 -16.41
C PRO A 488 -1.49 -31.60 -17.37
N LEU A 489 -0.21 -31.43 -17.08
CA LEU A 489 0.72 -30.61 -17.85
C LEU A 489 1.90 -31.48 -18.25
N GLU A 490 2.09 -31.65 -19.56
CA GLU A 490 3.32 -32.22 -20.09
C GLU A 490 4.43 -31.16 -19.94
N LEU A 491 5.45 -31.48 -19.15
CA LEU A 491 6.61 -30.65 -18.96
C LEU A 491 7.67 -30.98 -20.02
N ALA A 492 8.49 -30.00 -20.38
CA ALA A 492 9.67 -30.26 -21.19
C ALA A 492 10.65 -31.13 -20.38
N GLU A 493 11.37 -32.05 -21.07
CA GLU A 493 12.26 -33.05 -20.42
C GLU A 493 13.41 -32.44 -19.59
N ASP A 494 13.79 -31.18 -19.87
CA ASP A 494 14.87 -30.46 -19.23
C ASP A 494 14.45 -29.60 -18.04
N LEU A 495 13.15 -29.44 -17.79
CA LEU A 495 12.65 -28.66 -16.66
C LEU A 495 12.95 -29.31 -15.31
N LYS A 496 13.44 -28.49 -14.36
CA LYS A 496 13.76 -28.90 -13.00
C LYS A 496 13.09 -27.98 -11.98
N ILE A 497 12.78 -28.52 -10.82
CA ILE A 497 12.31 -27.73 -9.70
C ILE A 497 13.49 -26.91 -9.17
N GLN A 498 13.37 -25.58 -9.22
CA GLN A 498 14.38 -24.62 -8.76
C GLN A 498 14.06 -24.06 -7.37
N TYR A 499 12.77 -23.98 -7.04
CA TYR A 499 12.29 -23.48 -5.74
C TYR A 499 11.03 -24.22 -5.34
N THR A 500 10.86 -24.51 -4.04
CA THR A 500 9.67 -25.19 -3.53
C THR A 500 9.32 -24.75 -2.12
N ILE A 501 8.01 -24.73 -1.83
CA ILE A 501 7.42 -24.70 -0.49
C ILE A 501 6.56 -25.96 -0.38
N GLY A 502 6.75 -26.77 0.67
CA GLY A 502 6.11 -28.07 0.78
C GLY A 502 6.69 -29.08 -0.22
N LYS A 503 5.92 -30.07 -0.62
CA LYS A 503 6.36 -31.18 -1.46
C LYS A 503 5.99 -30.95 -2.94
N ALA A 504 6.98 -31.02 -3.82
CA ALA A 504 6.78 -31.01 -5.27
C ALA A 504 7.73 -32.01 -5.92
N GLU A 505 7.28 -32.76 -6.91
CA GLU A 505 8.05 -33.77 -7.64
C GLU A 505 7.65 -33.78 -9.12
N ILE A 506 8.61 -34.06 -9.99
CA ILE A 506 8.33 -34.38 -11.40
C ILE A 506 8.37 -35.91 -11.55
N VAL A 507 7.25 -36.50 -11.94
CA VAL A 507 7.09 -37.94 -12.11
C VAL A 507 6.51 -38.19 -13.50
N ASN A 508 7.23 -38.96 -14.34
CA ASN A 508 6.82 -39.25 -15.73
C ASN A 508 6.43 -37.99 -16.50
N ASP A 509 7.27 -36.95 -16.44
CA ASP A 509 7.08 -35.65 -17.10
C ASP A 509 5.83 -34.87 -16.65
N MET A 510 5.22 -35.26 -15.52
CA MET A 510 4.13 -34.55 -14.89
C MET A 510 4.54 -33.93 -13.55
N LEU A 511 4.05 -32.74 -13.23
CA LEU A 511 4.26 -32.12 -11.93
C LEU A 511 3.24 -32.61 -10.91
N SER A 512 3.74 -33.25 -9.85
CA SER A 512 2.97 -33.60 -8.66
C SER A 512 3.22 -32.55 -7.56
N LEU A 513 2.16 -32.01 -7.01
CA LEU A 513 2.20 -31.06 -5.90
C LEU A 513 1.57 -31.67 -4.66
N GLY A 514 2.29 -31.68 -3.55
CA GLY A 514 1.77 -32.08 -2.25
C GLY A 514 0.63 -31.17 -1.76
N ALA A 515 0.01 -31.53 -0.65
CA ALA A 515 -0.93 -30.65 0.04
C ALA A 515 -0.23 -29.34 0.44
N GLN A 516 -0.90 -28.20 0.23
CA GLN A 516 -0.37 -26.86 0.56
C GLN A 516 1.08 -26.67 0.09
N SER A 517 1.31 -26.73 -1.22
CA SER A 517 2.63 -26.62 -1.81
C SER A 517 2.71 -25.61 -2.96
N PHE A 518 3.93 -25.16 -3.22
CA PHE A 518 4.28 -24.24 -4.29
C PHE A 518 5.59 -24.70 -4.93
N ALA A 519 5.73 -24.55 -6.23
CA ALA A 519 6.96 -24.85 -6.96
C ALA A 519 7.24 -23.81 -8.05
N ILE A 520 8.52 -23.59 -8.32
CA ILE A 520 9.02 -22.89 -9.51
C ILE A 520 9.94 -23.83 -10.26
N LEU A 521 9.68 -23.97 -11.57
CA LEU A 521 10.44 -24.80 -12.49
C LEU A 521 11.11 -23.90 -13.53
N GLY A 522 12.30 -24.31 -14.00
CA GLY A 522 13.06 -23.65 -15.06
C GLY A 522 14.26 -24.48 -15.52
#